data_6bbc47897acec77f12f07030f28e6dee
#
_entry.id   6bbc47897acec77f12f07030f28e6dee
#
_cell.length_a   1.000
_cell.length_b   1.000
_cell.length_c   1.000
_cell.angle_alpha   90.00
_cell.angle_beta   90.00
_cell.angle_gamma   90.00
#
_symmetry.space_group_name_H-M   'P 1'
#
loop_
_entity.id
_entity.type
_entity.pdbx_description
1 polymer ?
#
loop_
_entity_poly.entity_id
_entity_poly.type
_entity_poly.pdbx_seq_one_letter_code
_entity_poly.pdbx_strand_id
1 'polypeptide(L)'
;MTIKEFKNKYNGRIFIQTFTSYIYASGQTVRRGLPVLGELYFTPTQTKFYFYDNDRDEETHSVGDMPKASEIDFETGTIRKVYKHNGFDTICEYRLATHEDFKANALKGL
;
A
#
# COMPACT_ATOMS: atom_id res chain seq x y z
N MET A 1 15.24 12.85 -4.91
CA MET A 1 13.86 13.24 -4.58
C MET A 1 13.67 13.24 -3.07
N THR A 2 13.06 14.27 -2.54
CA THR A 2 12.70 14.35 -1.11
C THR A 2 11.35 13.69 -0.87
N ILE A 3 11.02 13.42 0.41
CA ILE A 3 9.68 12.93 0.78
C ILE A 3 8.60 13.93 0.34
N LYS A 4 8.86 15.22 0.49
CA LYS A 4 7.94 16.28 0.05
C LYS A 4 7.67 16.22 -1.45
N GLU A 5 8.70 16.06 -2.26
CA GLU A 5 8.58 15.92 -3.72
C GLU A 5 7.82 14.64 -4.08
N PHE A 6 8.09 13.55 -3.39
CA PHE A 6 7.38 12.29 -3.56
C PHE A 6 5.89 12.46 -3.31
N LYS A 7 5.52 13.12 -2.22
CA LYS A 7 4.11 13.38 -1.89
C LYS A 7 3.42 14.24 -2.94
N ASN A 8 4.07 15.30 -3.38
CA ASN A 8 3.51 16.18 -4.40
C ASN A 8 3.29 15.44 -5.73
N LYS A 9 4.19 14.53 -6.07
CA LYS A 9 4.13 13.77 -7.31
C LYS A 9 3.03 12.70 -7.30
N TYR A 10 2.85 12.02 -6.18
CA TYR A 10 2.02 10.83 -6.10
C TYR A 10 0.69 11.00 -5.35
N ASN A 11 0.46 12.15 -4.73
CA ASN A 11 -0.79 12.40 -4.01
C ASN A 11 -2.00 12.25 -4.93
N GLY A 12 -2.97 11.45 -4.51
CA GLY A 12 -4.21 11.22 -5.29
C GLY A 12 -4.06 10.25 -6.45
N ARG A 13 -2.87 9.69 -6.66
CA ARG A 13 -2.63 8.71 -7.74
C ARG A 13 -3.15 7.32 -7.32
N ILE A 14 -3.47 6.51 -8.32
CA ILE A 14 -3.95 5.15 -8.08
C ILE A 14 -2.78 4.21 -7.90
N PHE A 15 -2.79 3.53 -6.74
CA PHE A 15 -1.80 2.55 -6.34
C PHE A 15 -2.46 1.19 -6.21
N ILE A 16 -1.65 0.15 -6.28
CA ILE A 16 -2.06 -1.18 -5.90
C ILE A 16 -1.43 -1.52 -4.56
N GLN A 17 -2.26 -2.00 -3.63
CA GLN A 17 -1.85 -2.41 -2.31
C GLN A 17 -1.78 -3.93 -2.26
N THR A 18 -0.66 -4.47 -1.77
CA THR A 18 -0.49 -5.90 -1.57
C THR A 18 -0.08 -6.18 -0.13
N PHE A 19 -0.62 -7.27 0.42
CA PHE A 19 -0.28 -7.75 1.76
C PHE A 19 0.35 -9.12 1.68
N THR A 20 1.44 -9.31 2.44
CA THR A 20 2.05 -10.62 2.61
C THR A 20 2.33 -10.82 4.10
N SER A 21 1.80 -11.88 4.68
CA SER A 21 2.03 -12.22 6.08
C SER A 21 2.92 -13.44 6.19
N TYR A 22 3.96 -13.34 7.02
CA TYR A 22 4.89 -14.42 7.32
C TYR A 22 4.61 -14.90 8.74
N ILE A 23 4.13 -16.13 8.89
CA ILE A 23 3.69 -16.69 10.18
C ILE A 23 4.76 -17.68 10.66
N TYR A 24 5.27 -17.45 11.87
CA TYR A 24 6.38 -18.23 12.42
C TYR A 24 5.95 -19.22 13.50
N ALA A 25 4.76 -19.03 14.10
CA ALA A 25 4.33 -19.75 15.32
C ALA A 25 4.20 -21.27 15.16
N SER A 26 4.00 -21.78 13.96
CA SER A 26 3.82 -23.22 13.67
C SER A 26 4.69 -23.71 12.53
N GLY A 27 5.85 -23.10 12.35
CA GLY A 27 6.65 -23.24 11.15
C GLY A 27 6.40 -22.08 10.21
N GLN A 28 7.21 -21.92 9.18
CA GLN A 28 7.08 -20.78 8.28
C GLN A 28 5.92 -20.98 7.30
N THR A 29 4.87 -20.18 7.45
CA THR A 29 3.74 -20.13 6.52
C THR A 29 3.64 -18.72 5.95
N VAL A 30 3.44 -18.62 4.65
CA VAL A 30 3.26 -17.35 3.95
C VAL A 30 1.81 -17.25 3.48
N ARG A 31 1.14 -16.15 3.84
CA ARG A 31 -0.21 -15.84 3.35
C ARG A 31 -0.17 -14.54 2.56
N ARG A 32 -0.79 -14.55 1.39
CA ARG A 32 -0.90 -13.37 0.53
C ARG A 32 -2.34 -12.96 0.40
N GLY A 33 -2.62 -11.67 0.66
CA GLY A 33 -3.93 -11.09 0.39
C GLY A 33 -4.11 -10.80 -1.10
N LEU A 34 -5.35 -10.64 -1.52
CA LEU A 34 -5.67 -10.20 -2.87
C LEU A 34 -5.22 -8.74 -3.04
N PRO A 35 -4.62 -8.39 -4.21
CA PRO A 35 -4.28 -7.00 -4.48
C PRO A 35 -5.50 -6.10 -4.52
N VAL A 36 -5.34 -4.87 -4.02
CA VAL A 36 -6.43 -3.89 -3.95
C VAL A 36 -5.99 -2.62 -4.68
N LEU A 37 -6.82 -2.13 -5.60
CA LEU A 37 -6.63 -0.84 -6.25
C LEU A 37 -7.27 0.27 -5.41
N GLY A 38 -6.57 1.38 -5.27
CA GLY A 38 -7.09 2.53 -4.55
C GLY A 38 -6.29 3.79 -4.78
N GLU A 39 -6.86 4.90 -4.37
CA GLU A 39 -6.20 6.20 -4.43
C GLU A 39 -5.39 6.43 -3.16
N LEU A 40 -4.16 6.87 -3.32
CA LEU A 40 -3.27 7.15 -2.20
C LEU A 40 -3.21 8.65 -1.94
N TYR A 41 -3.48 9.05 -0.71
CA TYR A 41 -3.46 10.45 -0.28
C TYR A 41 -2.58 10.65 0.93
N PHE A 42 -1.93 11.81 0.98
CA PHE A 42 -1.13 12.23 2.13
C PHE A 42 -1.80 13.42 2.80
N THR A 43 -1.82 13.44 4.14
CA THR A 43 -2.43 14.56 4.86
C THR A 43 -1.65 15.86 4.61
N PRO A 44 -2.33 17.02 4.67
CA PRO A 44 -1.67 18.32 4.52
C PRO A 44 -0.55 18.54 5.56
N THR A 45 -0.72 18.02 6.76
CA THR A 45 0.29 18.07 7.83
C THR A 45 1.44 17.10 7.62
N GLN A 46 1.33 16.23 6.64
CA GLN A 46 2.37 15.28 6.22
C GLN A 46 2.72 14.20 7.26
N THR A 47 1.82 13.95 8.19
CA THR A 47 2.06 12.96 9.25
C THR A 47 1.48 11.59 8.96
N LYS A 48 0.43 11.52 8.15
CA LYS A 48 -0.26 10.26 7.84
C LYS A 48 -0.58 10.15 6.36
N PHE A 49 -0.83 8.92 5.92
CA PHE A 49 -1.33 8.67 4.57
C PHE A 49 -2.60 7.82 4.62
N TYR A 50 -3.43 7.97 3.58
CA TYR A 50 -4.71 7.29 3.45
C TYR A 50 -4.77 6.55 2.13
N PHE A 51 -5.47 5.42 2.14
CA PHE A 51 -5.68 4.62 0.95
C PHE A 51 -7.18 4.37 0.78
N TYR A 52 -7.74 4.84 -0.35
CA TYR A 52 -9.14 4.64 -0.69
C TYR A 52 -9.29 3.42 -1.58
N ASP A 53 -9.86 2.35 -1.02
CA ASP A 53 -10.15 1.13 -1.78
C ASP A 53 -11.28 1.43 -2.78
N ASN A 54 -10.98 1.29 -4.07
CA ASN A 54 -11.94 1.57 -5.15
C ASN A 54 -13.10 0.57 -5.18
N ASP A 55 -12.95 -0.60 -4.58
CA ASP A 55 -13.98 -1.63 -4.55
C ASP A 55 -14.93 -1.50 -3.35
N ARG A 56 -14.65 -0.58 -2.45
CA ARG A 56 -15.48 -0.33 -1.27
C ARG A 56 -16.09 1.05 -1.33
N ASP A 57 -17.38 1.08 -1.08
CA ASP A 57 -18.18 2.30 -0.99
C ASP A 57 -18.11 2.90 0.42
N GLU A 58 -17.01 2.67 1.11
CA GLU A 58 -16.80 3.11 2.49
C GLU A 58 -15.76 4.22 2.56
N GLU A 59 -15.91 5.06 3.58
CA GLU A 59 -14.93 6.08 3.87
C GLU A 59 -13.56 5.47 4.11
N THR A 60 -12.58 6.24 3.80
CA THR A 60 -11.17 5.88 3.85
C THR A 60 -10.70 5.44 5.18
N HIS A 61 -9.85 4.48 5.15
CA HIS A 61 -9.08 4.12 6.33
C HIS A 61 -7.71 4.80 6.32
N SER A 62 -7.35 5.39 7.44
CA SER A 62 -5.97 5.79 7.65
C SER A 62 -5.09 4.55 7.60
N VAL A 63 -4.09 4.58 6.76
CA VAL A 63 -3.18 3.44 6.61
C VAL A 63 -2.07 3.47 7.65
N GLY A 64 -1.81 4.63 8.23
CA GLY A 64 -0.84 4.77 9.29
C GLY A 64 0.03 6.00 9.12
N ASP A 65 1.16 5.96 9.79
CA ASP A 65 2.11 7.06 9.78
C ASP A 65 2.74 7.22 8.40
N MET A 66 3.09 8.46 8.08
CA MET A 66 3.78 8.79 6.84
C MET A 66 5.00 7.88 6.66
N PRO A 67 5.20 7.29 5.47
CA PRO A 67 6.36 6.45 5.24
C PRO A 67 7.66 7.20 5.47
N LYS A 68 8.62 6.51 6.07
CA LYS A 68 9.99 7.02 6.22
C LYS A 68 10.74 6.89 4.89
N ALA A 69 11.80 7.67 4.72
CA ALA A 69 12.63 7.59 3.51
C ALA A 69 13.13 6.17 3.24
N SER A 70 13.44 5.41 4.29
CA SER A 70 13.89 4.01 4.18
C SER A 70 12.81 3.05 3.71
N GLU A 71 11.55 3.45 3.78
CA GLU A 71 10.40 2.65 3.35
C GLU A 71 9.96 2.98 1.92
N ILE A 72 10.58 3.97 1.30
CA ILE A 72 10.22 4.45 -0.03
C ILE A 72 11.34 4.14 -1.03
N ASP A 73 10.98 3.49 -2.13
CA ASP A 73 11.83 3.44 -3.31
C ASP A 73 11.44 4.61 -4.22
N PHE A 74 12.28 5.64 -4.23
CA PHE A 74 11.98 6.87 -4.97
C PHE A 74 12.04 6.70 -6.48
N GLU A 75 12.76 5.70 -6.98
CA GLU A 75 12.84 5.42 -8.41
C GLU A 75 11.54 4.83 -8.96
N THR A 76 10.98 3.87 -8.24
CA THR A 76 9.77 3.16 -8.67
C THR A 76 8.49 3.75 -8.10
N GLY A 77 8.58 4.60 -7.07
CA GLY A 77 7.42 5.12 -6.36
C GLY A 77 6.76 4.09 -5.45
N THR A 78 7.51 3.08 -5.02
CA THR A 78 6.99 1.99 -4.19
C THR A 78 7.19 2.30 -2.72
N ILE A 79 6.14 2.08 -1.92
CA ILE A 79 6.19 2.18 -0.47
C ILE A 79 6.11 0.76 0.10
N ARG A 80 7.00 0.42 1.01
CA ARG A 80 7.02 -0.87 1.66
C ARG A 80 7.08 -0.70 3.17
N LYS A 81 6.03 -1.12 3.85
CA LYS A 81 5.94 -1.06 5.32
C LYS A 81 5.91 -2.47 5.90
N VAL A 82 6.68 -2.67 6.97
CA VAL A 82 6.73 -3.93 7.69
C VAL A 82 6.10 -3.72 9.06
N TYR A 83 5.07 -4.51 9.36
CA TYR A 83 4.40 -4.51 10.66
C TYR A 83 4.75 -5.80 11.38
N LYS A 84 5.41 -5.67 12.53
CA LYS A 84 5.80 -6.81 13.35
C LYS A 84 4.74 -7.10 14.40
N HIS A 85 4.31 -8.35 14.45
CA HIS A 85 3.33 -8.85 15.42
C HIS A 85 3.92 -10.00 16.22
N ASN A 86 3.20 -10.44 17.24
CA ASN A 86 3.62 -11.59 18.01
C ASN A 86 3.38 -12.87 17.20
N GLY A 87 4.46 -13.50 16.74
CA GLY A 87 4.42 -14.74 15.96
C GLY A 87 4.27 -14.58 14.45
N PHE A 88 4.14 -13.35 13.95
CA PHE A 88 4.08 -13.11 12.50
C PHE A 88 4.48 -11.68 12.13
N ASP A 89 4.89 -11.49 10.87
CA ASP A 89 5.16 -10.19 10.29
C ASP A 89 4.21 -9.98 9.10
N THR A 90 3.72 -8.76 8.92
CA THR A 90 2.95 -8.38 7.74
C THR A 90 3.72 -7.34 6.95
N ILE A 91 3.90 -7.59 5.66
CA ILE A 91 4.50 -6.64 4.73
C ILE A 91 3.39 -6.08 3.86
N CYS A 92 3.28 -4.76 3.87
CA CYS A 92 2.32 -4.04 3.05
C CYS A 92 3.08 -3.20 2.03
N GLU A 93 2.81 -3.42 0.75
CA GLU A 93 3.44 -2.67 -0.34
C GLU A 93 2.40 -1.88 -1.12
N TYR A 94 2.78 -0.65 -1.50
CA TYR A 94 2.00 0.22 -2.37
C TYR A 94 2.87 0.56 -3.56
N ARG A 95 2.42 0.25 -4.76
CA ARG A 95 3.09 0.65 -6.00
C ARG A 95 2.08 1.28 -6.95
N LEU A 96 2.55 2.13 -7.86
CA LEU A 96 1.68 2.71 -8.87
C LEU A 96 0.99 1.61 -9.67
N ALA A 97 -0.32 1.75 -9.84
CA ALA A 97 -1.09 0.83 -10.64
C ALA A 97 -0.71 0.96 -12.12
N THR A 98 -0.60 -0.18 -12.79
CA THR A 98 -0.33 -0.26 -14.22
C THR A 98 -1.62 -0.57 -14.97
N HIS A 99 -1.59 -0.48 -16.30
CA HIS A 99 -2.71 -0.88 -17.14
C HIS A 99 -3.15 -2.34 -16.87
N GLU A 100 -2.17 -3.21 -16.64
CA GLU A 100 -2.46 -4.63 -16.34
C GLU A 100 -3.19 -4.78 -14.99
N ASP A 101 -2.87 -3.94 -14.02
CA ASP A 101 -3.54 -3.96 -12.72
C ASP A 101 -5.03 -3.56 -12.87
N PHE A 102 -5.32 -2.54 -13.67
CA PHE A 102 -6.71 -2.13 -13.96
C PHE A 102 -7.48 -3.23 -14.68
N LYS A 103 -6.85 -3.87 -15.65
CA LYS A 103 -7.43 -4.96 -16.41
C LYS A 103 -7.76 -6.15 -15.51
N ALA A 104 -6.82 -6.55 -14.65
CA ALA A 104 -7.02 -7.63 -13.70
C ALA A 104 -8.14 -7.32 -12.71
N ASN A 105 -8.24 -6.08 -12.24
CA ASN A 105 -9.30 -5.64 -11.34
C ASN A 105 -10.67 -5.67 -12.01
N ALA A 106 -10.76 -5.26 -13.27
CA ALA A 106 -12.01 -5.31 -14.03
C ALA A 106 -12.53 -6.73 -14.23
N LEU A 107 -11.62 -7.70 -14.39
CA LEU A 107 -11.97 -9.11 -14.56
C LEU A 107 -12.32 -9.83 -13.26
N LYS A 108 -11.94 -9.28 -12.14
CA LYS A 108 -12.13 -9.85 -10.80
C LYS A 108 -13.59 -10.07 -10.42
N GLY A 109 -14.51 -9.32 -10.99
CA GLY A 109 -15.95 -9.42 -10.75
C GLY A 109 -16.71 -10.35 -11.70
N LEU A 110 -15.99 -11.04 -12.58
CA LEU A 110 -16.63 -11.94 -13.56
C LEU A 110 -16.68 -13.41 -13.04
#